data_fecbf0fb4574e17d1f9f96f570cd847f
#
_entry.id   fecbf0fb4574e17d1f9f96f570cd847f
#
_cell.length_a   1.000
_cell.length_b   1.000
_cell.length_c   1.000
_cell.angle_alpha   90.00
_cell.angle_beta   90.00
_cell.angle_gamma   90.00
#
_symmetry.space_group_name_H-M   'P 1'
#
loop_
_entity.id
_entity.type
_entity.pdbx_description
1 polymer ?
#
loop_
_entity_poly.entity_id
_entity_poly.type
_entity_poly.pdbx_seq_one_letter_code
_entity_poly.pdbx_strand_id
1 'polypeptide(L)'
;MYTEILRIIEGGLSKDSQKVYNYAKILADKMSRDGETKMSKMILDSLERRYTSMLSLDELSSTPVDAESRMSIVDVYCPTENEIKPILPELTAHKVDDFINMIKHQGDLYKNGVEFSNTLMLYGVPGCGKSTVAKYIAQQIGLPLVIARLDALVSSLLGSTSKNIRKVFDFADSRPCILFLDEFDAIAKARDDQHELGELKRVINSLLQNIDSLSSSSILIAATNHADLLDKAIWRRFHTILEIGLPGEKEIQEMLNFFIGDFKTTLPIEDDRKMSKLILAFAEYGNLSPSDIQTIVNNAKVQAVIKAGSTLSQEELLIQLFDFKNHDNS
;
A
#
# COMPACT_ATOMS: atom_id res chain seq x y z
N MET A 1 23.95 13.68 -28.70
CA MET A 1 23.92 12.21 -28.78
C MET A 1 25.00 11.54 -27.93
N TYR A 2 26.29 11.77 -28.16
CA TYR A 2 27.35 11.12 -27.35
C TYR A 2 27.32 11.48 -25.87
N THR A 3 26.97 12.71 -25.53
CA THR A 3 26.92 13.18 -24.13
C THR A 3 25.83 12.46 -23.33
N GLU A 4 24.68 12.23 -23.94
CA GLU A 4 23.56 11.51 -23.30
C GLU A 4 23.92 10.04 -23.06
N ILE A 5 24.58 9.41 -24.05
CA ILE A 5 25.07 8.03 -23.94
C ILE A 5 26.08 7.89 -22.80
N LEU A 6 27.04 8.82 -22.71
CA LEU A 6 28.02 8.82 -21.61
C LEU A 6 27.32 8.95 -20.25
N ARG A 7 26.33 9.82 -20.14
CA ARG A 7 25.56 10.00 -18.88
C ARG A 7 24.73 8.76 -18.51
N ILE A 8 24.17 8.06 -19.53
CA ILE A 8 23.48 6.78 -19.32
C ILE A 8 24.47 5.73 -18.77
N ILE A 9 25.68 5.65 -19.37
CA ILE A 9 26.72 4.72 -18.92
C ILE A 9 27.18 5.06 -17.48
N GLU A 10 27.45 6.34 -17.20
CA GLU A 10 27.81 6.80 -15.85
C GLU A 10 26.70 6.45 -14.82
N GLY A 11 25.44 6.70 -15.16
CA GLY A 11 24.29 6.33 -14.32
C GLY A 11 24.23 4.82 -14.10
N GLY A 12 24.43 4.01 -15.14
CA GLY A 12 24.49 2.56 -15.02
C GLY A 12 25.62 2.05 -14.13
N LEU A 13 26.82 2.62 -14.25
CA LEU A 13 27.97 2.26 -13.42
C LEU A 13 27.82 2.70 -11.95
N SER A 14 27.17 3.85 -11.71
CA SER A 14 26.88 4.37 -10.37
C SER A 14 25.59 3.79 -9.76
N LYS A 15 24.90 2.88 -10.47
CA LYS A 15 23.57 2.35 -10.09
C LYS A 15 22.49 3.45 -9.90
N ASP A 16 22.66 4.60 -10.54
CA ASP A 16 21.71 5.70 -10.54
C ASP A 16 20.69 5.50 -11.67
N SER A 17 19.65 4.72 -11.38
CA SER A 17 18.58 4.40 -12.34
C SER A 17 17.85 5.65 -12.83
N GLN A 18 17.72 6.68 -11.98
CA GLN A 18 17.07 7.94 -12.33
C GLN A 18 17.90 8.71 -13.37
N LYS A 19 19.21 8.75 -13.21
CA LYS A 19 20.13 9.36 -14.17
C LYS A 19 20.04 8.64 -15.52
N VAL A 20 20.03 7.30 -15.51
CA VAL A 20 19.85 6.48 -16.72
C VAL A 20 18.55 6.80 -17.41
N TYR A 21 17.43 6.80 -16.68
CA TYR A 21 16.09 7.06 -17.22
C TYR A 21 16.00 8.45 -17.86
N ASN A 22 16.42 9.49 -17.13
CA ASN A 22 16.34 10.87 -17.60
C ASN A 22 17.14 11.10 -18.88
N TYR A 23 18.39 10.60 -18.92
CA TYR A 23 19.23 10.77 -20.10
C TYR A 23 18.81 9.87 -21.28
N ALA A 24 18.24 8.70 -21.02
CA ALA A 24 17.65 7.87 -22.08
C ALA A 24 16.43 8.52 -22.71
N LYS A 25 15.58 9.19 -21.90
CA LYS A 25 14.44 9.96 -22.40
C LYS A 25 14.87 11.16 -23.24
N ILE A 26 15.86 11.92 -22.77
CA ILE A 26 16.45 13.04 -23.55
C ILE A 26 17.06 12.54 -24.87
N LEU A 27 17.70 11.37 -24.87
CA LEU A 27 18.23 10.75 -26.08
C LEU A 27 17.11 10.38 -27.04
N ALA A 28 16.03 9.76 -26.57
CA ALA A 28 14.86 9.41 -27.38
C ALA A 28 14.22 10.65 -28.01
N ASP A 29 14.03 11.73 -27.25
CA ASP A 29 13.49 13.00 -27.73
C ASP A 29 14.37 13.63 -28.81
N LYS A 30 15.71 13.57 -28.68
CA LYS A 30 16.63 14.03 -29.71
C LYS A 30 16.54 13.21 -30.98
N MET A 31 16.55 11.87 -30.86
CA MET A 31 16.40 10.98 -32.01
C MET A 31 15.09 11.20 -32.75
N SER A 32 14.01 11.49 -32.04
CA SER A 32 12.72 11.84 -32.66
C SER A 32 12.83 13.14 -33.49
N ARG A 33 13.55 14.15 -32.99
CA ARG A 33 13.76 15.42 -33.72
C ARG A 33 14.68 15.27 -34.92
N ASP A 34 15.65 14.35 -34.81
CA ASP A 34 16.61 14.05 -35.93
C ASP A 34 15.99 13.12 -36.97
N GLY A 35 14.69 12.75 -36.83
CA GLY A 35 13.96 11.91 -37.83
C GLY A 35 14.07 10.41 -37.53
N GLU A 36 14.81 9.99 -36.53
CA GLU A 36 14.97 8.57 -36.17
C GLU A 36 13.83 8.11 -35.24
N THR A 37 12.57 8.32 -35.68
CA THR A 37 11.36 8.05 -34.87
C THR A 37 11.22 6.60 -34.45
N LYS A 38 11.74 5.65 -35.23
CA LYS A 38 11.70 4.21 -34.90
C LYS A 38 12.60 3.88 -33.69
N MET A 39 13.80 4.41 -33.66
CA MET A 39 14.74 4.23 -32.55
C MET A 39 14.25 4.95 -31.29
N SER A 40 13.76 6.19 -31.43
CA SER A 40 13.14 6.93 -30.33
C SER A 40 12.01 6.12 -29.69
N LYS A 41 11.09 5.57 -30.49
CA LYS A 41 10.00 4.72 -29.98
C LYS A 41 10.52 3.46 -29.29
N MET A 42 11.54 2.80 -29.83
CA MET A 42 12.14 1.62 -29.19
C MET A 42 12.77 1.94 -27.84
N ILE A 43 13.41 3.11 -27.68
CA ILE A 43 13.97 3.55 -26.40
C ILE A 43 12.83 3.85 -25.43
N LEU A 44 11.80 4.59 -25.83
CA LEU A 44 10.65 4.91 -25.00
C LEU A 44 9.89 3.64 -24.58
N ASP A 45 9.61 2.74 -25.52
CA ASP A 45 8.98 1.44 -25.24
C ASP A 45 9.84 0.61 -24.26
N SER A 46 11.16 0.68 -24.36
CA SER A 46 12.08 -0.01 -23.43
C SER A 46 12.09 0.64 -22.04
N LEU A 47 11.93 1.96 -21.98
CA LEU A 47 11.78 2.67 -20.71
C LEU A 47 10.41 2.39 -20.07
N GLU A 48 9.35 2.41 -20.85
CA GLU A 48 8.00 2.08 -20.38
C GLU A 48 7.84 0.60 -20.02
N ARG A 49 8.40 -0.32 -20.81
CA ARG A 49 8.40 -1.76 -20.50
C ARG A 49 9.19 -2.10 -19.23
N ARG A 50 10.21 -1.35 -18.86
CA ARG A 50 10.93 -1.56 -17.60
C ARG A 50 10.14 -1.09 -16.38
N TYR A 51 9.21 -0.15 -16.53
CA TYR A 51 8.25 0.21 -15.48
C TYR A 51 7.04 -0.74 -15.41
N THR A 52 6.68 -1.40 -16.53
CA THR A 52 5.47 -2.26 -16.61
C THR A 52 5.76 -3.75 -16.76
N SER A 53 6.98 -4.16 -17.15
CA SER A 53 7.27 -5.57 -17.33
C SER A 53 8.45 -6.02 -16.46
N MET A 54 8.13 -6.86 -15.56
CA MET A 54 8.99 -7.93 -15.12
C MET A 54 10.22 -7.51 -14.29
N LEU A 55 9.99 -7.29 -13.05
CA LEU A 55 10.73 -8.19 -12.16
C LEU A 55 10.38 -9.61 -12.64
N SER A 56 11.28 -10.24 -13.38
CA SER A 56 11.10 -11.64 -13.70
C SER A 56 10.84 -12.35 -12.38
N LEU A 57 9.92 -13.30 -12.35
CA LEU A 57 9.68 -14.15 -11.17
C LEU A 57 11.01 -14.68 -10.59
N ASP A 58 12.05 -14.81 -11.43
CA ASP A 58 13.40 -15.21 -11.04
C ASP A 58 14.17 -14.15 -10.23
N GLU A 59 13.99 -12.84 -10.50
CA GLU A 59 14.60 -11.78 -9.67
C GLU A 59 13.87 -11.59 -8.33
N LEU A 60 12.59 -11.96 -8.27
CA LEU A 60 11.80 -12.02 -7.04
C LEU A 60 12.03 -13.31 -6.25
N SER A 61 12.57 -14.35 -6.87
CA SER A 61 12.83 -15.66 -6.22
C SER A 61 13.90 -15.62 -5.13
N SER A 62 14.71 -14.56 -5.09
CA SER A 62 15.73 -14.34 -4.05
C SER A 62 15.28 -13.33 -2.98
N THR A 63 14.09 -13.55 -2.39
CA THR A 63 13.62 -12.74 -1.26
C THR A 63 14.61 -12.85 -0.09
N PRO A 64 14.84 -11.73 0.65
CA PRO A 64 15.70 -11.78 1.82
C PRO A 64 15.12 -12.72 2.88
N VAL A 65 15.98 -13.54 3.44
CA VAL A 65 15.61 -14.50 4.48
C VAL A 65 16.27 -14.14 5.81
N ASP A 66 15.57 -14.46 6.87
CA ASP A 66 16.12 -14.41 8.22
C ASP A 66 17.30 -15.39 8.33
N ALA A 67 18.38 -14.97 8.98
CA ALA A 67 19.62 -15.76 9.05
C ALA A 67 19.47 -17.01 9.93
N GLU A 68 18.56 -16.99 10.90
CA GLU A 68 18.37 -18.06 11.89
C GLU A 68 17.22 -18.98 11.50
N SER A 69 16.04 -18.43 11.19
CA SER A 69 14.85 -19.20 10.81
C SER A 69 14.86 -19.65 9.35
N ARG A 70 15.65 -19.01 8.49
CA ARG A 70 15.65 -19.17 7.03
C ARG A 70 14.30 -18.90 6.35
N MET A 71 13.38 -18.27 7.06
CA MET A 71 12.09 -17.85 6.50
C MET A 71 12.24 -16.51 5.74
N SER A 72 11.41 -16.31 4.72
CA SER A 72 11.34 -15.02 4.03
C SER A 72 10.87 -13.94 5.00
N ILE A 73 11.57 -12.80 5.02
CA ILE A 73 11.22 -11.63 5.86
C ILE A 73 10.38 -10.61 5.10
N VAL A 74 10.11 -10.86 3.83
CA VAL A 74 9.20 -10.06 3.01
C VAL A 74 8.31 -10.97 2.19
N ASP A 75 7.11 -10.48 1.91
CA ASP A 75 6.20 -11.03 0.92
C ASP A 75 6.19 -10.11 -0.29
N VAL A 76 6.20 -10.67 -1.49
CA VAL A 76 6.14 -9.88 -2.72
C VAL A 76 4.78 -10.06 -3.36
N TYR A 77 4.07 -8.96 -3.48
CA TYR A 77 2.77 -8.89 -4.12
C TYR A 77 2.92 -8.20 -5.48
N CYS A 78 2.58 -8.92 -6.55
CA CYS A 78 2.52 -8.38 -7.89
C CYS A 78 1.08 -7.96 -8.19
N PRO A 79 0.81 -6.66 -8.42
CA PRO A 79 -0.54 -6.18 -8.68
C PRO A 79 -1.08 -6.76 -9.98
N THR A 80 -2.37 -7.09 -9.99
CA THR A 80 -3.11 -7.55 -11.18
C THR A 80 -3.95 -6.41 -11.76
N GLU A 81 -4.38 -6.53 -13.02
CA GLU A 81 -5.21 -5.52 -13.68
C GLU A 81 -6.57 -5.31 -12.99
N ASN A 82 -7.05 -6.30 -12.23
CA ASN A 82 -8.37 -6.32 -11.59
C ASN A 82 -8.31 -6.01 -10.08
N GLU A 83 -7.34 -5.21 -9.64
CA GLU A 83 -7.35 -4.78 -8.23
C GLU A 83 -8.57 -3.91 -7.89
N ILE A 84 -9.09 -4.14 -6.71
CA ILE A 84 -10.27 -3.44 -6.22
C ILE A 84 -9.87 -2.02 -5.83
N LYS A 85 -10.50 -1.03 -6.46
CA LYS A 85 -10.38 0.36 -6.01
C LYS A 85 -10.95 0.47 -4.58
N PRO A 86 -10.18 0.98 -3.61
CA PRO A 86 -10.68 1.13 -2.25
C PRO A 86 -11.81 2.16 -2.20
N ILE A 87 -12.86 1.85 -1.45
CA ILE A 87 -13.95 2.77 -1.18
C ILE A 87 -13.51 3.65 -0.02
N LEU A 88 -13.29 4.92 -0.29
CA LEU A 88 -12.74 5.90 0.65
C LEU A 88 -13.56 7.20 0.61
N PRO A 89 -13.62 7.95 1.72
CA PRO A 89 -14.16 9.31 1.69
C PRO A 89 -13.46 10.15 0.61
N GLU A 90 -14.22 11.00 -0.07
CA GLU A 90 -13.78 11.75 -1.25
C GLU A 90 -12.45 12.48 -1.03
N LEU A 91 -12.30 13.16 0.11
CA LEU A 91 -11.07 13.88 0.45
C LEU A 91 -9.86 12.93 0.59
N THR A 92 -10.07 11.76 1.19
CA THR A 92 -9.00 10.75 1.34
C THR A 92 -8.64 10.14 -0.02
N ALA A 93 -9.64 9.84 -0.85
CA ALA A 93 -9.43 9.33 -2.21
C ALA A 93 -8.61 10.33 -3.05
N HIS A 94 -8.95 11.62 -3.02
CA HIS A 94 -8.17 12.67 -3.70
C HIS A 94 -6.71 12.71 -3.24
N LYS A 95 -6.44 12.63 -1.95
CA LYS A 95 -5.05 12.62 -1.44
C LYS A 95 -4.26 11.38 -1.88
N VAL A 96 -4.94 10.22 -2.01
CA VAL A 96 -4.32 9.00 -2.57
C VAL A 96 -3.98 9.22 -4.04
N ASP A 97 -4.91 9.80 -4.82
CA ASP A 97 -4.69 10.11 -6.23
C ASP A 97 -3.58 11.16 -6.41
N ASP A 98 -3.50 12.18 -5.54
CA ASP A 98 -2.42 13.17 -5.54
C ASP A 98 -1.05 12.51 -5.31
N PHE A 99 -0.95 11.59 -4.35
CA PHE A 99 0.28 10.85 -4.12
C PHE A 99 0.67 10.00 -5.34
N ILE A 100 -0.28 9.29 -5.96
CA ILE A 100 -0.06 8.52 -7.18
C ILE A 100 0.42 9.43 -8.32
N ASN A 101 -0.24 10.57 -8.52
CA ASN A 101 0.10 11.53 -9.56
C ASN A 101 1.49 12.14 -9.33
N MET A 102 1.85 12.46 -8.09
CA MET A 102 3.18 12.94 -7.74
C MET A 102 4.26 11.94 -8.15
N ILE A 103 4.07 10.65 -7.86
CA ILE A 103 5.00 9.59 -8.27
C ILE A 103 5.07 9.47 -9.80
N LYS A 104 3.93 9.47 -10.48
CA LYS A 104 3.88 9.37 -11.96
C LYS A 104 4.58 10.54 -12.66
N HIS A 105 4.56 11.73 -12.07
CA HIS A 105 5.15 12.95 -12.62
C HIS A 105 6.51 13.33 -11.99
N GLN A 106 7.12 12.44 -11.22
CA GLN A 106 8.37 12.72 -10.51
C GLN A 106 9.46 13.28 -11.44
N GLY A 107 9.58 12.79 -12.67
CA GLY A 107 10.55 13.28 -13.65
C GLY A 107 10.36 14.76 -14.02
N ASP A 108 9.12 15.22 -14.09
CA ASP A 108 8.80 16.61 -14.41
C ASP A 108 8.96 17.52 -13.17
N LEU A 109 8.68 16.99 -11.98
CA LEU A 109 8.95 17.70 -10.72
C LEU A 109 10.46 17.97 -10.57
N TYR A 110 11.30 16.98 -10.79
CA TYR A 110 12.76 17.15 -10.76
C TYR A 110 13.25 18.19 -11.78
N LYS A 111 12.73 18.15 -13.02
CA LYS A 111 13.12 19.13 -14.06
C LYS A 111 12.79 20.58 -13.66
N ASN A 112 11.73 20.76 -12.88
CA ASN A 112 11.30 22.06 -12.40
C ASN A 112 11.90 22.45 -11.05
N GLY A 113 12.86 21.65 -10.52
CA GLY A 113 13.53 21.92 -9.25
C GLY A 113 12.61 21.76 -8.02
N VAL A 114 11.52 21.02 -8.15
CA VAL A 114 10.60 20.74 -7.04
C VAL A 114 11.14 19.54 -6.25
N GLU A 115 11.48 19.79 -5.01
CA GLU A 115 11.82 18.71 -4.07
C GLU A 115 10.54 18.03 -3.59
N PHE A 116 10.53 16.70 -3.62
CA PHE A 116 9.43 15.88 -3.12
C PHE A 116 10.00 14.59 -2.52
N SER A 117 9.21 13.93 -1.71
CA SER A 117 9.58 12.64 -1.11
C SER A 117 8.50 11.60 -1.37
N ASN A 118 8.94 10.42 -1.75
CA ASN A 118 8.10 9.27 -2.07
C ASN A 118 7.72 8.45 -0.81
N THR A 119 7.49 9.14 0.32
CA THR A 119 7.16 8.49 1.59
C THR A 119 5.73 8.78 2.01
N LEU A 120 4.96 7.74 2.28
CA LEU A 120 3.55 7.80 2.67
C LEU A 120 3.33 7.02 3.98
N MET A 121 2.72 7.65 4.97
CA MET A 121 2.21 7.00 6.18
C MET A 121 0.69 6.89 6.10
N LEU A 122 0.19 5.65 6.19
CA LEU A 122 -1.23 5.34 6.34
C LEU A 122 -1.52 5.02 7.81
N TYR A 123 -2.47 5.72 8.42
CA TYR A 123 -2.87 5.42 9.79
C TYR A 123 -4.39 5.36 9.92
N GLY A 124 -4.86 4.69 10.94
CA GLY A 124 -6.30 4.54 11.22
C GLY A 124 -6.60 3.22 11.89
N VAL A 125 -7.84 3.04 12.32
CA VAL A 125 -8.26 1.84 13.06
C VAL A 125 -8.07 0.55 12.22
N PRO A 126 -7.93 -0.61 12.88
CA PRO A 126 -7.85 -1.90 12.19
C PRO A 126 -9.05 -2.11 11.24
N GLY A 127 -8.82 -2.84 10.14
CA GLY A 127 -9.90 -3.17 9.20
C GLY A 127 -10.32 -2.06 8.23
N CYS A 128 -9.79 -0.83 8.33
CA CYS A 128 -10.13 0.29 7.43
C CYS A 128 -9.52 0.21 6.03
N GLY A 129 -8.72 -0.81 5.71
CA GLY A 129 -8.23 -1.04 4.35
C GLY A 129 -6.89 -0.37 4.02
N LYS A 130 -6.03 -0.05 5.00
CA LYS A 130 -4.68 0.52 4.77
C LYS A 130 -3.85 -0.31 3.79
N SER A 131 -3.78 -1.63 3.97
CA SER A 131 -3.07 -2.54 3.07
C SER A 131 -3.74 -2.64 1.69
N THR A 132 -5.07 -2.48 1.60
CA THR A 132 -5.80 -2.38 0.33
C THR A 132 -5.42 -1.11 -0.43
N VAL A 133 -5.30 0.02 0.27
CA VAL A 133 -4.84 1.29 -0.33
C VAL A 133 -3.40 1.14 -0.85
N ALA A 134 -2.49 0.50 -0.11
CA ALA A 134 -1.13 0.25 -0.55
C ALA A 134 -1.08 -0.63 -1.82
N LYS A 135 -1.90 -1.68 -1.90
CA LYS A 135 -2.03 -2.53 -3.11
C LYS A 135 -2.60 -1.75 -4.29
N TYR A 136 -3.61 -0.93 -4.06
CA TYR A 136 -4.18 -0.06 -5.10
C TYR A 136 -3.15 0.94 -5.64
N ILE A 137 -2.37 1.57 -4.77
CA ILE A 137 -1.27 2.47 -5.18
C ILE A 137 -0.26 1.69 -6.04
N ALA A 138 0.12 0.48 -5.62
CA ALA A 138 1.05 -0.37 -6.36
C ALA A 138 0.53 -0.69 -7.77
N GLN A 139 -0.74 -1.02 -7.91
CA GLN A 139 -1.40 -1.25 -9.19
C GLN A 139 -1.38 0.01 -10.07
N GLN A 140 -1.75 1.15 -9.51
CA GLN A 140 -1.84 2.41 -10.27
C GLN A 140 -0.47 2.91 -10.75
N ILE A 141 0.59 2.60 -10.02
CA ILE A 141 1.98 2.92 -10.38
C ILE A 141 2.57 1.83 -11.29
N GLY A 142 2.05 0.61 -11.25
CA GLY A 142 2.55 -0.53 -12.02
C GLY A 142 3.83 -1.14 -11.44
N LEU A 143 4.04 -1.04 -10.13
CA LEU A 143 5.19 -1.60 -9.44
C LEU A 143 4.76 -2.70 -8.45
N PRO A 144 5.61 -3.74 -8.23
CA PRO A 144 5.36 -4.73 -7.21
C PRO A 144 5.45 -4.10 -5.81
N LEU A 145 4.67 -4.65 -4.88
CA LEU A 145 4.65 -4.27 -3.48
C LEU A 145 5.45 -5.29 -2.67
N VAL A 146 6.55 -4.86 -2.09
CA VAL A 146 7.37 -5.64 -1.16
C VAL A 146 6.87 -5.39 0.24
N ILE A 147 6.21 -6.35 0.84
CA ILE A 147 5.55 -6.24 2.13
C ILE A 147 6.47 -6.78 3.21
N ALA A 148 6.89 -5.92 4.14
CA ALA A 148 7.63 -6.32 5.32
C ALA A 148 6.76 -6.13 6.56
N ARG A 149 6.52 -7.21 7.28
CA ARG A 149 5.75 -7.21 8.52
C ARG A 149 6.69 -6.95 9.69
N LEU A 150 6.57 -5.79 10.30
CA LEU A 150 7.49 -5.36 11.35
C LEU A 150 7.30 -6.14 12.66
N ASP A 151 6.09 -6.63 12.94
CA ASP A 151 5.83 -7.53 14.08
C ASP A 151 6.66 -8.83 13.99
N ALA A 152 6.69 -9.45 12.81
CA ALA A 152 7.47 -10.64 12.56
C ALA A 152 8.99 -10.37 12.60
N LEU A 153 9.42 -9.19 12.16
CA LEU A 153 10.82 -8.77 12.21
C LEU A 153 11.31 -8.50 13.63
N VAL A 154 10.46 -7.91 14.48
CA VAL A 154 10.80 -7.58 15.88
C VAL A 154 10.74 -8.82 16.77
N SER A 155 9.85 -9.77 16.50
CA SER A 155 9.73 -11.02 17.26
C SER A 155 10.85 -12.03 17.00
N SER A 156 11.58 -11.91 15.90
CA SER A 156 12.79 -12.68 15.66
C SER A 156 13.88 -12.21 16.63
N LEU A 157 14.58 -13.16 17.28
CA LEU A 157 15.61 -12.94 18.32
C LEU A 157 16.39 -11.62 18.15
N LEU A 158 16.36 -10.75 19.14
CA LEU A 158 16.75 -9.35 19.16
C LEU A 158 18.09 -9.00 18.46
N GLY A 159 19.03 -9.91 18.39
CA GLY A 159 20.35 -9.69 17.76
C GLY A 159 20.33 -9.66 16.21
N SER A 160 19.30 -10.21 15.55
CA SER A 160 19.21 -10.30 14.09
C SER A 160 18.32 -9.23 13.47
N THR A 161 17.42 -8.60 14.25
CA THR A 161 16.40 -7.66 13.81
C THR A 161 16.96 -6.49 12.99
N SER A 162 17.98 -5.78 13.49
CA SER A 162 18.58 -4.65 12.77
C SER A 162 19.21 -5.08 11.43
N LYS A 163 19.80 -6.29 11.36
CA LYS A 163 20.36 -6.85 10.12
C LYS A 163 19.26 -7.20 9.13
N ASN A 164 18.16 -7.76 9.63
CA ASN A 164 17.01 -8.12 8.79
C ASN A 164 16.32 -6.88 8.22
N ILE A 165 16.12 -5.84 9.03
CA ILE A 165 15.63 -4.54 8.56
C ILE A 165 16.50 -4.04 7.42
N ARG A 166 17.82 -4.01 7.60
CA ARG A 166 18.74 -3.55 6.56
C ARG A 166 18.61 -4.37 5.27
N LYS A 167 18.53 -5.73 5.38
CA LYS A 167 18.32 -6.58 4.19
C LYS A 167 17.03 -6.24 3.43
N VAL A 168 15.95 -5.92 4.14
CA VAL A 168 14.69 -5.50 3.52
C VAL A 168 14.87 -4.20 2.74
N PHE A 169 15.53 -3.21 3.33
CA PHE A 169 15.78 -1.92 2.67
C PHE A 169 16.74 -2.05 1.50
N ASP A 170 17.86 -2.79 1.65
CA ASP A 170 18.81 -3.06 0.57
C ASP A 170 18.11 -3.82 -0.60
N PHE A 171 17.19 -4.73 -0.28
CA PHE A 171 16.40 -5.44 -1.27
C PHE A 171 15.47 -4.50 -2.04
N ALA A 172 14.77 -3.61 -1.35
CA ALA A 172 13.87 -2.65 -1.97
C ALA A 172 14.61 -1.57 -2.78
N ASP A 173 15.77 -1.09 -2.29
CA ASP A 173 16.56 -0.05 -2.96
C ASP A 173 17.28 -0.56 -4.22
N SER A 174 17.51 -1.88 -4.30
CA SER A 174 18.20 -2.51 -5.45
C SER A 174 17.32 -2.71 -6.68
N ARG A 175 16.00 -2.51 -6.59
CA ARG A 175 15.04 -2.80 -7.66
C ARG A 175 13.82 -1.88 -7.63
N PRO A 176 13.16 -1.65 -8.79
CA PRO A 176 11.95 -0.84 -8.82
C PRO A 176 10.79 -1.58 -8.14
N CYS A 177 10.41 -1.13 -6.94
CA CYS A 177 9.30 -1.66 -6.16
C CYS A 177 8.79 -0.59 -5.20
N ILE A 178 7.66 -0.86 -4.58
CA ILE A 178 7.15 -0.11 -3.43
C ILE A 178 7.47 -0.94 -2.19
N LEU A 179 8.23 -0.38 -1.24
CA LEU A 179 8.41 -0.99 0.06
C LEU A 179 7.22 -0.63 0.94
N PHE A 180 6.53 -1.65 1.44
CA PHE A 180 5.41 -1.49 2.35
C PHE A 180 5.75 -2.07 3.72
N LEU A 181 5.83 -1.19 4.72
CA LEU A 181 6.06 -1.56 6.11
C LEU A 181 4.71 -1.63 6.82
N ASP A 182 4.20 -2.85 6.99
CA ASP A 182 2.95 -3.07 7.70
C ASP A 182 3.17 -3.22 9.21
N GLU A 183 2.14 -2.92 10.00
CA GLU A 183 2.16 -2.99 11.47
C GLU A 183 3.31 -2.17 12.10
N PHE A 184 3.47 -0.94 11.62
CA PHE A 184 4.57 -0.06 12.05
C PHE A 184 4.56 0.22 13.56
N ASP A 185 3.42 0.11 14.22
CA ASP A 185 3.25 0.23 15.67
C ASP A 185 3.89 -0.90 16.48
N ALA A 186 4.22 -2.05 15.86
CA ALA A 186 4.94 -3.12 16.53
C ALA A 186 6.27 -2.63 17.13
N ILE A 187 6.92 -1.69 16.42
CA ILE A 187 8.17 -1.06 16.87
C ILE A 187 7.95 -0.15 18.10
N ALA A 188 6.81 0.53 18.14
CA ALA A 188 6.48 1.42 19.27
C ALA A 188 6.05 0.63 20.51
N LYS A 189 5.23 -0.42 20.34
CA LYS A 189 4.79 -1.31 21.43
C LYS A 189 5.95 -2.00 22.12
N ALA A 190 6.92 -2.46 21.36
CA ALA A 190 8.11 -3.08 21.92
C ALA A 190 8.95 -2.11 22.79
N ARG A 191 8.72 -0.78 22.74
CA ARG A 191 9.43 0.24 23.51
C ARG A 191 9.01 0.29 24.99
N ASP A 192 7.81 -0.18 25.32
CA ASP A 192 7.27 -0.12 26.69
C ASP A 192 7.74 -1.28 27.57
N ASP A 193 8.40 -2.29 27.01
CA ASP A 193 8.94 -3.42 27.74
C ASP A 193 10.25 -3.04 28.44
N GLN A 194 10.21 -2.92 29.77
CA GLN A 194 11.28 -2.36 30.61
C GLN A 194 12.59 -3.18 30.62
N HIS A 195 12.56 -4.44 30.17
CA HIS A 195 13.72 -5.32 30.22
C HIS A 195 14.62 -5.26 28.97
N GLU A 196 14.17 -4.67 27.84
CA GLU A 196 14.87 -4.70 26.56
C GLU A 196 15.14 -3.32 25.94
N LEU A 197 15.00 -2.24 26.72
CA LEU A 197 15.06 -0.83 26.29
C LEU A 197 16.29 -0.45 25.44
N GLY A 198 17.43 -1.12 25.61
CA GLY A 198 18.67 -0.78 24.91
C GLY A 198 18.71 -1.28 23.46
N GLU A 199 18.32 -2.54 23.24
CA GLU A 199 18.36 -3.16 21.91
C GLU A 199 17.25 -2.64 21.01
N LEU A 200 16.09 -2.43 21.57
CA LEU A 200 14.95 -1.91 20.84
C LEU A 200 15.17 -0.48 20.33
N LYS A 201 15.80 0.39 21.15
CA LYS A 201 16.24 1.72 20.69
C LYS A 201 17.21 1.62 19.51
N ARG A 202 18.08 0.61 19.48
CA ARG A 202 18.99 0.36 18.35
C ARG A 202 18.22 -0.07 17.11
N VAL A 203 17.19 -0.92 17.25
CA VAL A 203 16.33 -1.35 16.14
C VAL A 203 15.59 -0.15 15.55
N ILE A 204 14.95 0.69 16.37
CA ILE A 204 14.26 1.90 15.94
C ILE A 204 15.23 2.85 15.22
N ASN A 205 16.39 3.12 15.82
CA ASN A 205 17.39 3.98 15.19
C ASN A 205 17.90 3.42 13.86
N SER A 206 18.10 2.11 13.78
CA SER A 206 18.47 1.43 12.54
C SER A 206 17.38 1.59 11.47
N LEU A 207 16.11 1.40 11.83
CA LEU A 207 14.99 1.60 10.92
C LEU A 207 14.94 3.05 10.41
N LEU A 208 15.01 4.03 11.32
CA LEU A 208 15.00 5.44 10.95
C LEU A 208 16.16 5.82 10.04
N GLN A 209 17.38 5.29 10.31
CA GLN A 209 18.52 5.47 9.44
C GLN A 209 18.33 4.84 8.06
N ASN A 210 17.73 3.66 7.97
CA ASN A 210 17.42 3.04 6.69
C ASN A 210 16.37 3.85 5.92
N ILE A 211 15.34 4.40 6.58
CA ILE A 211 14.38 5.31 5.94
C ILE A 211 15.08 6.56 5.40
N ASP A 212 15.96 7.17 6.21
CA ASP A 212 16.71 8.38 5.82
C ASP A 212 17.73 8.11 4.68
N SER A 213 18.18 6.87 4.51
CA SER A 213 19.15 6.47 3.48
C SER A 213 18.52 5.93 2.19
N LEU A 214 17.19 5.76 2.16
CA LEU A 214 16.52 5.34 0.93
C LEU A 214 16.79 6.32 -0.22
N SER A 215 16.99 5.77 -1.40
CA SER A 215 17.16 6.60 -2.60
C SER A 215 15.90 7.42 -2.86
N SER A 216 16.08 8.62 -3.44
CA SER A 216 14.93 9.47 -3.82
C SER A 216 14.00 8.84 -4.87
N SER A 217 14.43 7.76 -5.51
CA SER A 217 13.62 6.98 -6.45
C SER A 217 12.82 5.86 -5.79
N SER A 218 13.16 5.48 -4.56
CA SER A 218 12.46 4.43 -3.82
C SER A 218 11.15 4.94 -3.23
N ILE A 219 10.09 4.15 -3.34
CA ILE A 219 8.78 4.48 -2.80
C ILE A 219 8.58 3.70 -1.50
N LEU A 220 8.29 4.42 -0.43
CA LEU A 220 8.03 3.84 0.89
C LEU A 220 6.61 4.16 1.33
N ILE A 221 5.87 3.12 1.66
CA ILE A 221 4.57 3.22 2.32
C ILE A 221 4.69 2.53 3.68
N ALA A 222 4.21 3.15 4.74
CA ALA A 222 4.09 2.52 6.05
C ALA A 222 2.63 2.55 6.51
N ALA A 223 2.21 1.56 7.30
CA ALA A 223 0.88 1.50 7.86
C ALA A 223 0.92 1.24 9.37
N THR A 224 0.08 1.94 10.13
CA THR A 224 -0.06 1.75 11.58
C THR A 224 -1.53 1.77 12.00
N ASN A 225 -1.85 0.94 12.98
CA ASN A 225 -3.14 0.95 13.66
C ASN A 225 -3.15 1.88 14.89
N HIS A 226 -1.96 2.24 15.40
CA HIS A 226 -1.78 3.00 16.64
C HIS A 226 -0.91 4.24 16.39
N ALA A 227 -1.51 5.26 15.80
CA ALA A 227 -0.85 6.53 15.49
C ALA A 227 -0.31 7.25 16.73
N ASP A 228 -1.00 7.09 17.86
CA ASP A 228 -0.68 7.66 19.17
C ASP A 228 0.62 7.11 19.77
N LEU A 229 1.00 5.89 19.41
CA LEU A 229 2.24 5.26 19.89
C LEU A 229 3.49 5.74 19.13
N LEU A 230 3.33 6.36 17.98
CA LEU A 230 4.46 6.79 17.15
C LEU A 230 4.98 8.16 17.59
N ASP A 231 6.29 8.26 17.78
CA ASP A 231 6.93 9.51 18.17
C ASP A 231 7.06 10.50 16.99
N LYS A 232 7.31 11.78 17.33
CA LYS A 232 7.47 12.85 16.33
C LYS A 232 8.62 12.63 15.36
N ALA A 233 9.64 11.86 15.74
CA ALA A 233 10.79 11.59 14.89
C ALA A 233 10.40 10.66 13.73
N ILE A 234 9.49 9.72 13.97
CA ILE A 234 8.93 8.84 12.95
C ILE A 234 8.08 9.66 11.97
N TRP A 235 7.12 10.44 12.47
CA TRP A 235 6.21 11.24 11.65
C TRP A 235 6.93 12.17 10.68
N ARG A 236 8.03 12.78 11.10
CA ARG A 236 8.82 13.72 10.28
C ARG A 236 9.47 13.10 9.04
N ARG A 237 9.53 11.78 8.94
CA ARG A 237 10.12 11.06 7.80
C ARG A 237 9.12 10.74 6.71
N PHE A 238 7.85 10.95 7.00
CA PHE A 238 6.79 10.75 6.02
C PHE A 238 6.24 12.11 5.57
N HIS A 239 6.42 12.42 4.29
CA HIS A 239 5.95 13.69 3.72
C HIS A 239 4.43 13.70 3.53
N THR A 240 3.89 12.57 3.10
CA THR A 240 2.45 12.39 2.97
C THR A 240 1.95 11.55 4.13
N ILE A 241 0.94 12.06 4.83
CA ILE A 241 0.31 11.40 5.97
C ILE A 241 -1.18 11.35 5.70
N LEU A 242 -1.74 10.14 5.63
CA LEU A 242 -3.15 9.93 5.31
C LEU A 242 -3.84 9.11 6.41
N GLU A 243 -4.91 9.68 6.94
CA GLU A 243 -5.85 8.95 7.78
C GLU A 243 -6.79 8.13 6.91
N ILE A 244 -6.87 6.84 7.19
CA ILE A 244 -7.87 5.94 6.63
C ILE A 244 -8.90 5.71 7.73
N GLY A 245 -9.92 6.56 7.72
CA GLY A 245 -10.97 6.55 8.73
C GLY A 245 -12.04 5.50 8.49
N LEU A 246 -13.02 5.49 9.41
CA LEU A 246 -14.23 4.70 9.26
C LEU A 246 -15.10 5.25 8.12
N PRO A 247 -15.90 4.39 7.45
CA PRO A 247 -16.77 4.82 6.37
C PRO A 247 -17.95 5.63 6.88
N GLY A 248 -18.37 6.66 6.15
CA GLY A 248 -19.62 7.36 6.33
C GLY A 248 -20.78 6.65 5.61
N GLU A 249 -21.97 7.23 5.67
CA GLU A 249 -23.19 6.64 5.06
C GLU A 249 -23.02 6.35 3.56
N LYS A 250 -22.37 7.25 2.83
CA LYS A 250 -22.13 7.09 1.38
C LYS A 250 -21.21 5.91 1.11
N GLU A 251 -20.10 5.83 1.84
CA GLU A 251 -19.15 4.74 1.71
C GLU A 251 -19.77 3.40 2.16
N ILE A 252 -20.56 3.39 3.22
CA ILE A 252 -21.32 2.19 3.68
C ILE A 252 -22.24 1.70 2.57
N GLN A 253 -22.96 2.59 1.89
CA GLN A 253 -23.82 2.23 0.76
C GLN A 253 -23.02 1.59 -0.37
N GLU A 254 -21.91 2.21 -0.75
CA GLU A 254 -21.03 1.69 -1.80
C GLU A 254 -20.43 0.33 -1.40
N MET A 255 -20.02 0.17 -0.13
CA MET A 255 -19.50 -1.09 0.41
C MET A 255 -20.56 -2.20 0.45
N LEU A 256 -21.78 -1.90 0.88
CA LEU A 256 -22.87 -2.87 0.86
C LEU A 256 -23.14 -3.34 -0.56
N ASN A 257 -23.26 -2.43 -1.52
CA ASN A 257 -23.44 -2.77 -2.93
C ASN A 257 -22.27 -3.62 -3.47
N PHE A 258 -21.04 -3.24 -3.15
CA PHE A 258 -19.85 -3.96 -3.55
C PHE A 258 -19.77 -5.37 -2.95
N PHE A 259 -19.96 -5.49 -1.65
CA PHE A 259 -19.88 -6.79 -0.97
C PHE A 259 -21.07 -7.69 -1.27
N ILE A 260 -22.28 -7.16 -1.51
CA ILE A 260 -23.42 -7.94 -2.00
C ILE A 260 -23.12 -8.44 -3.42
N GLY A 261 -22.60 -7.59 -4.30
CA GLY A 261 -22.24 -7.93 -5.67
C GLY A 261 -23.41 -8.59 -6.41
N ASP A 262 -23.11 -9.62 -7.19
CA ASP A 262 -24.10 -10.37 -7.97
C ASP A 262 -24.91 -11.39 -7.15
N PHE A 263 -24.78 -11.39 -5.82
CA PHE A 263 -25.54 -12.31 -5.00
C PHE A 263 -27.03 -12.00 -5.09
N LYS A 264 -27.86 -13.04 -5.30
CA LYS A 264 -29.31 -12.87 -5.41
C LYS A 264 -29.89 -12.23 -4.15
N THR A 265 -30.52 -11.08 -4.31
CA THR A 265 -31.06 -10.30 -3.20
C THR A 265 -32.50 -9.83 -3.46
N THR A 266 -33.23 -9.62 -2.40
CA THR A 266 -34.52 -8.90 -2.42
C THR A 266 -34.36 -7.41 -2.15
N LEU A 267 -33.12 -6.98 -1.89
CA LEU A 267 -32.78 -5.57 -1.70
C LEU A 267 -32.74 -4.88 -3.07
N PRO A 268 -33.49 -3.80 -3.27
CA PRO A 268 -33.29 -2.96 -4.43
C PRO A 268 -31.90 -2.24 -4.33
N ILE A 269 -31.18 -2.26 -5.41
CA ILE A 269 -29.83 -1.67 -5.50
C ILE A 269 -29.91 -0.15 -5.64
N GLU A 270 -31.06 0.39 -6.10
CA GLU A 270 -31.27 1.81 -6.35
C GLU A 270 -32.53 2.31 -5.64
N ASP A 271 -32.36 3.37 -4.83
CA ASP A 271 -33.34 4.32 -4.31
C ASP A 271 -34.61 3.73 -3.60
N ASP A 272 -34.44 2.81 -2.63
CA ASP A 272 -35.53 2.36 -1.81
C ASP A 272 -35.35 2.75 -0.32
N ARG A 273 -36.46 3.08 0.32
CA ARG A 273 -36.58 3.35 1.77
C ARG A 273 -35.98 2.24 2.64
N LYS A 274 -35.98 1.00 2.13
CA LYS A 274 -35.38 -0.16 2.81
C LYS A 274 -33.86 -0.07 2.85
N MET A 275 -33.23 0.28 1.71
CA MET A 275 -31.76 0.46 1.67
C MET A 275 -31.34 1.63 2.55
N SER A 276 -32.06 2.75 2.50
CA SER A 276 -31.79 3.90 3.37
C SER A 276 -31.87 3.54 4.86
N LYS A 277 -32.85 2.75 5.28
CA LYS A 277 -32.92 2.27 6.67
C LYS A 277 -31.79 1.35 7.04
N LEU A 278 -31.36 0.49 6.12
CA LEU A 278 -30.22 -0.40 6.34
C LEU A 278 -28.93 0.41 6.50
N ILE A 279 -28.67 1.36 5.62
CA ILE A 279 -27.50 2.24 5.68
C ILE A 279 -27.49 3.01 7.01
N LEU A 280 -28.62 3.59 7.41
CA LEU A 280 -28.75 4.27 8.69
C LEU A 280 -28.44 3.33 9.87
N ALA A 281 -28.97 2.10 9.85
CA ALA A 281 -28.67 1.13 10.91
C ALA A 281 -27.19 0.78 11.01
N PHE A 282 -26.48 0.66 9.88
CA PHE A 282 -25.04 0.47 9.86
C PHE A 282 -24.28 1.72 10.32
N ALA A 283 -24.70 2.91 9.91
CA ALA A 283 -24.09 4.17 10.32
C ALA A 283 -24.32 4.48 11.81
N GLU A 284 -25.54 4.22 12.33
CA GLU A 284 -25.88 4.41 13.75
C GLU A 284 -25.15 3.45 14.68
N TYR A 285 -24.68 2.31 14.16
CA TYR A 285 -23.80 1.42 14.93
C TYR A 285 -22.49 2.16 15.33
N GLY A 286 -22.00 3.07 14.50
CA GLY A 286 -21.04 4.11 14.87
C GLY A 286 -19.56 3.78 14.69
N ASN A 287 -19.13 2.50 14.64
CA ASN A 287 -17.71 2.14 14.60
C ASN A 287 -17.38 0.95 13.70
N LEU A 288 -18.18 0.70 12.66
CA LEU A 288 -17.94 -0.41 11.74
C LEU A 288 -16.81 -0.09 10.77
N SER A 289 -15.78 -0.91 10.78
CA SER A 289 -14.75 -0.87 9.73
C SER A 289 -15.26 -1.54 8.44
N PRO A 290 -14.65 -1.27 7.27
CA PRO A 290 -14.91 -2.00 6.03
C PRO A 290 -14.82 -3.51 6.18
N SER A 291 -13.90 -4.01 7.00
CA SER A 291 -13.76 -5.44 7.30
C SER A 291 -14.94 -6.00 8.06
N ASP A 292 -15.51 -5.23 8.99
CA ASP A 292 -16.70 -5.63 9.76
C ASP A 292 -17.92 -5.68 8.84
N ILE A 293 -18.12 -4.68 7.99
CA ILE A 293 -19.19 -4.66 6.99
C ILE A 293 -19.08 -5.88 6.07
N GLN A 294 -17.90 -6.20 5.59
CA GLN A 294 -17.65 -7.38 4.77
C GLN A 294 -18.02 -8.67 5.52
N THR A 295 -17.63 -8.78 6.77
CA THR A 295 -17.93 -9.95 7.62
C THR A 295 -19.44 -10.10 7.82
N ILE A 296 -20.15 -9.03 8.15
CA ILE A 296 -21.61 -9.02 8.33
C ILE A 296 -22.31 -9.47 7.04
N VAL A 297 -21.93 -8.89 5.90
CA VAL A 297 -22.53 -9.25 4.60
C VAL A 297 -22.24 -10.71 4.24
N ASN A 298 -21.01 -11.18 4.46
CA ASN A 298 -20.66 -12.58 4.19
C ASN A 298 -21.45 -13.55 5.08
N ASN A 299 -21.59 -13.26 6.37
CA ASN A 299 -22.39 -14.06 7.28
C ASN A 299 -23.87 -14.10 6.85
N ALA A 300 -24.42 -12.96 6.45
CA ALA A 300 -25.79 -12.90 5.93
C ALA A 300 -25.98 -13.73 4.66
N LYS A 301 -25.00 -13.73 3.74
CA LYS A 301 -24.99 -14.59 2.54
C LYS A 301 -24.96 -16.07 2.92
N VAL A 302 -24.12 -16.46 3.87
CA VAL A 302 -24.01 -17.84 4.37
C VAL A 302 -25.36 -18.29 4.92
N GLN A 303 -26.01 -17.48 5.75
CA GLN A 303 -27.36 -17.83 6.30
C GLN A 303 -28.43 -17.91 5.21
N ALA A 304 -28.40 -17.01 4.22
CA ALA A 304 -29.32 -17.05 3.09
C ALA A 304 -29.19 -18.36 2.29
N VAL A 305 -27.99 -18.88 2.11
CA VAL A 305 -27.75 -20.17 1.44
C VAL A 305 -28.24 -21.33 2.30
N ILE A 306 -27.94 -21.34 3.61
CA ILE A 306 -28.32 -22.43 4.53
C ILE A 306 -29.84 -22.55 4.65
N LYS A 307 -30.54 -21.42 4.68
CA LYS A 307 -32.02 -21.40 4.78
C LYS A 307 -32.76 -21.80 3.48
N ALA A 308 -32.03 -22.37 2.52
CA ALA A 308 -32.54 -22.89 1.23
C ALA A 308 -33.23 -21.84 0.32
N GLY A 309 -33.12 -20.56 0.63
CA GLY A 309 -33.67 -19.48 -0.20
C GLY A 309 -32.70 -18.93 -1.22
N SER A 310 -31.40 -19.02 -0.96
CA SER A 310 -30.32 -18.41 -1.75
C SER A 310 -30.58 -16.93 -2.11
N THR A 311 -31.39 -16.24 -1.29
CA THR A 311 -31.77 -14.85 -1.52
C THR A 311 -31.51 -14.05 -0.26
N LEU A 312 -30.63 -13.07 -0.35
CA LEU A 312 -30.31 -12.18 0.74
C LEU A 312 -31.42 -11.17 0.97
N SER A 313 -31.88 -11.05 2.21
CA SER A 313 -32.90 -10.09 2.61
C SER A 313 -32.36 -9.01 3.53
N GLN A 314 -33.10 -7.90 3.64
CA GLN A 314 -32.78 -6.84 4.59
C GLN A 314 -32.78 -7.34 6.04
N GLU A 315 -33.78 -8.20 6.37
CA GLU A 315 -33.89 -8.77 7.72
C GLU A 315 -32.65 -9.57 8.10
N GLU A 316 -32.15 -10.38 7.18
CA GLU A 316 -30.95 -11.18 7.43
C GLU A 316 -29.70 -10.29 7.70
N LEU A 317 -29.54 -9.22 6.92
CA LEU A 317 -28.46 -8.26 7.16
C LEU A 317 -28.59 -7.56 8.51
N LEU A 318 -29.80 -7.17 8.91
CA LEU A 318 -30.03 -6.54 10.22
C LEU A 318 -29.82 -7.52 11.38
N ILE A 319 -30.20 -8.79 11.21
CA ILE A 319 -29.95 -9.85 12.22
C ILE A 319 -28.42 -9.99 12.40
N GLN A 320 -27.67 -10.12 11.30
CA GLN A 320 -26.22 -10.28 11.38
C GLN A 320 -25.51 -9.03 11.93
N LEU A 321 -26.02 -7.84 11.64
CA LEU A 321 -25.52 -6.61 12.24
C LEU A 321 -25.75 -6.60 13.77
N PHE A 322 -26.94 -7.04 14.21
CA PHE A 322 -27.28 -7.10 15.63
C PHE A 322 -26.46 -8.15 16.38
N ASP A 323 -26.29 -9.33 15.78
CA ASP A 323 -25.44 -10.40 16.33
C ASP A 323 -23.98 -9.93 16.46
N PHE A 324 -23.45 -9.24 15.46
CA PHE A 324 -22.13 -8.66 15.49
C PHE A 324 -21.97 -7.69 16.67
N LYS A 325 -23.00 -6.85 16.90
CA LYS A 325 -23.01 -5.90 18.03
C LYS A 325 -22.94 -6.59 19.38
N ASN A 326 -23.62 -7.69 19.55
CA ASN A 326 -23.66 -8.41 20.84
C ASN A 326 -22.32 -9.12 21.14
N HIS A 327 -21.58 -9.52 20.11
CA HIS A 327 -20.26 -10.11 20.25
C HIS A 327 -19.15 -9.08 20.54
N ASP A 328 -19.28 -7.86 20.05
CA ASP A 328 -18.30 -6.79 20.25
C ASP A 328 -18.38 -6.17 21.66
N ASN A 329 -19.53 -6.34 22.36
CA ASN A 329 -19.78 -5.85 23.72
C ASN A 329 -19.54 -6.92 24.83
N SER A 330 -19.09 -8.13 24.47
CA SER A 330 -18.79 -9.23 25.41
C SER A 330 -17.27 -9.44 25.51
#